data_a2ca37468e6cb8063d66e0ebd91d2a71
#
_entry.id   a2ca37468e6cb8063d66e0ebd91d2a71
#
_cell.length_a   1.000
_cell.length_b   1.000
_cell.length_c   1.000
_cell.angle_alpha   90.00
_cell.angle_beta   90.00
_cell.angle_gamma   90.00
#
_symmetry.space_group_name_H-M   'P 1'
#
loop_
_entity.id
_entity.type
_entity.pdbx_description
1 polymer ?
#
loop_
_entity_poly.entity_id
_entity_poly.type
_entity_poly.pdbx_seq_one_letter_code
_entity_poly.pdbx_strand_id
1 'polypeptide(L)'
;SEEGAAISADAYAFSKQCMIVYAFNKAGELAKRNIRINTICPSPTESAFTDQMAEIGLGKDVTDMFTPSNGKYANGGDMGDALIAINSQLFRFVSGCVIPVDWGYTAEITAAQRDNLMNISL
;
A
#
# COMPACT_ATOMS: atom_id res chain seq x y z
N SER A 1 15.59 -20.13 6.32
CA SER A 1 16.76 -19.34 6.73
C SER A 1 16.40 -17.86 6.67
N GLU A 2 17.02 -17.03 7.49
CA GLU A 2 16.83 -15.57 7.50
C GLU A 2 17.08 -14.95 6.11
N GLU A 3 18.06 -15.46 5.40
CA GLU A 3 18.41 -15.02 4.04
C GLU A 3 17.28 -15.31 3.04
N GLY A 4 16.61 -16.45 3.14
CA GLY A 4 15.47 -16.79 2.30
C GLY A 4 14.24 -15.91 2.58
N ALA A 5 14.03 -15.50 3.83
CA ALA A 5 12.96 -14.60 4.21
C ALA A 5 13.21 -13.16 3.70
N ALA A 6 14.46 -12.68 3.78
CA ALA A 6 14.85 -11.36 3.26
C ALA A 6 14.66 -11.28 1.73
N ILE A 7 15.12 -12.28 0.97
CA ILE A 7 14.93 -12.36 -0.48
C ILE A 7 13.43 -12.37 -0.84
N SER A 8 12.61 -13.05 -0.06
CA SER A 8 11.15 -13.09 -0.27
C SER A 8 10.49 -11.72 -0.03
N ALA A 9 10.92 -10.98 1.01
CA ALA A 9 10.42 -9.65 1.32
C ALA A 9 10.79 -8.64 0.22
N ASP A 10 12.02 -8.67 -0.27
CA ASP A 10 12.48 -7.81 -1.36
C ASP A 10 11.73 -8.09 -2.65
N ALA A 11 11.51 -9.36 -3.00
CA ALA A 11 10.76 -9.76 -4.18
C ALA A 11 9.28 -9.29 -4.09
N TYR A 12 8.68 -9.39 -2.91
CA TYR A 12 7.33 -8.87 -2.66
C TYR A 12 7.27 -7.36 -2.85
N ALA A 13 8.16 -6.61 -2.19
CA ALA A 13 8.22 -5.15 -2.30
C ALA A 13 8.42 -4.71 -3.75
N PHE A 14 9.35 -5.34 -4.46
CA PHE A 14 9.59 -5.08 -5.87
C PHE A 14 8.35 -5.33 -6.73
N SER A 15 7.64 -6.44 -6.51
CA SER A 15 6.41 -6.76 -7.25
C SER A 15 5.34 -5.66 -7.08
N LYS A 16 5.21 -5.09 -5.87
CA LYS A 16 4.27 -4.00 -5.59
C LYS A 16 4.68 -2.69 -6.26
N GLN A 17 5.98 -2.39 -6.29
CA GLN A 17 6.50 -1.24 -7.04
C GLN A 17 6.23 -1.38 -8.54
N CYS A 18 6.37 -2.57 -9.10
CA CYS A 18 6.02 -2.84 -10.49
C CYS A 18 4.55 -2.52 -10.80
N MET A 19 3.62 -2.76 -9.88
CA MET A 19 2.20 -2.41 -10.06
C MET A 19 1.99 -0.90 -10.14
N ILE A 20 2.73 -0.12 -9.35
CA ILE A 20 2.70 1.36 -9.40
C ILE A 20 3.20 1.85 -10.76
N VAL A 21 4.36 1.38 -11.18
CA VAL A 21 4.97 1.75 -12.47
C VAL A 21 4.06 1.34 -13.63
N TYR A 22 3.43 0.16 -13.54
CA TYR A 22 2.46 -0.28 -14.53
C TYR A 22 1.28 0.70 -14.65
N ALA A 23 0.70 1.12 -13.51
CA ALA A 23 -0.40 2.07 -13.50
C ALA A 23 -0.01 3.41 -14.15
N PHE A 24 1.18 3.94 -13.83
CA PHE A 24 1.70 5.17 -14.45
C PHE A 24 1.86 5.04 -15.97
N ASN A 25 2.48 3.95 -16.43
CA ASN A 25 2.69 3.70 -17.85
C ASN A 25 1.38 3.52 -18.64
N LYS A 26 0.35 2.98 -17.99
CA LYS A 26 -0.96 2.75 -18.62
C LYS A 26 -1.90 3.95 -18.58
N ALA A 27 -1.68 4.90 -17.70
CA ALA A 27 -2.61 6.01 -17.48
C ALA A 27 -2.89 6.80 -18.77
N GLY A 28 -1.87 7.14 -19.54
CA GLY A 28 -2.02 7.91 -20.79
C GLY A 28 -2.74 7.14 -21.90
N GLU A 29 -2.48 5.84 -22.05
CA GLU A 29 -3.16 4.96 -23.00
C GLU A 29 -4.64 4.81 -22.66
N LEU A 30 -4.92 4.57 -21.39
CA LEU A 30 -6.28 4.36 -20.88
C LEU A 30 -7.12 5.64 -20.90
N ALA A 31 -6.49 6.81 -20.67
CA ALA A 31 -7.14 8.10 -20.76
C ALA A 31 -7.76 8.36 -22.12
N LYS A 32 -7.13 7.93 -23.21
CA LYS A 32 -7.67 8.03 -24.59
C LYS A 32 -8.99 7.24 -24.76
N ARG A 33 -9.24 6.30 -23.88
CA ARG A 33 -10.44 5.47 -23.85
C ARG A 33 -11.42 5.86 -22.76
N ASN A 34 -11.19 6.99 -22.08
CA ASN A 34 -11.95 7.44 -20.91
C ASN A 34 -11.94 6.42 -19.75
N ILE A 35 -10.83 5.68 -19.62
CA ILE A 35 -10.62 4.73 -18.52
C ILE A 35 -9.60 5.32 -17.55
N ARG A 36 -9.92 5.28 -16.27
CA ARG A 36 -9.03 5.69 -15.19
C ARG A 36 -8.30 4.48 -14.63
N ILE A 37 -7.08 4.69 -14.17
CA ILE A 37 -6.29 3.70 -13.44
C ILE A 37 -5.62 4.38 -12.26
N ASN A 38 -5.79 3.84 -11.07
CA ASN A 38 -5.15 4.30 -9.86
C ASN A 38 -4.65 3.11 -9.05
N THR A 39 -3.70 3.34 -8.18
CA THR A 39 -3.15 2.35 -7.26
C THR A 39 -3.45 2.79 -5.83
N ILE A 40 -3.92 1.88 -4.98
CA ILE A 40 -3.96 2.12 -3.54
C ILE A 40 -2.75 1.46 -2.87
N CYS A 41 -2.23 2.11 -1.84
CA CYS A 41 -1.20 1.57 -0.97
C CYS A 41 -1.80 1.47 0.44
N PRO A 42 -2.29 0.28 0.82
CA PRO A 42 -2.94 0.10 2.12
C PRO A 42 -1.92 0.06 3.26
N SER A 43 -2.33 0.50 4.44
CA SER A 43 -1.65 0.16 5.69
C SER A 43 -1.79 -1.33 6.03
N PRO A 44 -1.13 -1.81 7.09
CA PRO A 44 -1.43 -3.13 7.63
C PRO A 44 -2.92 -3.28 7.86
N THR A 45 -3.49 -4.31 7.24
CA THR A 45 -4.94 -4.57 7.24
C THR A 45 -5.19 -5.92 7.86
N GLU A 46 -6.10 -5.98 8.83
CA GLU A 46 -6.51 -7.24 9.45
C GLU A 46 -7.11 -8.17 8.39
N SER A 47 -6.48 -9.32 8.22
CA SER A 47 -6.84 -10.31 7.20
C SER A 47 -6.24 -11.67 7.53
N ALA A 48 -6.75 -12.72 6.91
CA ALA A 48 -6.16 -14.07 7.01
C ALA A 48 -4.68 -14.10 6.58
N PHE A 49 -4.24 -13.16 5.74
CA PHE A 49 -2.82 -13.03 5.36
C PHE A 49 -1.96 -12.53 6.52
N THR A 50 -2.44 -11.57 7.31
CA THR A 50 -1.75 -11.11 8.52
C THR A 50 -1.63 -12.20 9.56
N ASP A 51 -2.65 -13.04 9.71
CA ASP A 51 -2.62 -14.19 10.61
C ASP A 51 -1.58 -15.22 10.15
N GLN A 52 -1.53 -15.54 8.85
CA GLN A 52 -0.53 -16.45 8.28
C GLN A 52 0.90 -15.91 8.43
N MET A 53 1.09 -14.61 8.26
CA MET A 53 2.41 -13.98 8.45
C MET A 53 2.86 -14.08 9.91
N ALA A 54 1.95 -13.96 10.86
CA ALA A 54 2.24 -14.16 12.28
C ALA A 54 2.65 -15.61 12.58
N GLU A 55 2.02 -16.62 11.93
CA GLU A 55 2.34 -18.03 12.10
C GLU A 55 3.75 -18.40 11.61
N ILE A 56 4.27 -17.72 10.59
CA ILE A 56 5.63 -17.96 10.04
C ILE A 56 6.71 -17.08 10.71
N GLY A 57 6.39 -16.44 11.83
CA GLY A 57 7.35 -15.66 12.62
C GLY A 57 7.62 -14.24 12.11
N LEU A 58 6.91 -13.77 11.09
CA LEU A 58 6.81 -12.37 10.73
C LEU A 58 5.72 -11.75 11.59
N GLY A 59 5.98 -11.73 12.90
CA GLY A 59 5.00 -11.45 13.91
C GLY A 59 4.53 -10.00 13.96
N LYS A 60 3.71 -9.75 14.98
CA LYS A 60 3.12 -8.46 15.29
C LYS A 60 4.14 -7.31 15.28
N ASP A 61 5.37 -7.57 15.71
CA ASP A 61 6.44 -6.57 15.75
C ASP A 61 6.76 -5.99 14.37
N VAL A 62 6.73 -6.81 13.32
CA VAL A 62 6.97 -6.35 11.94
C VAL A 62 5.77 -5.53 11.42
N THR A 63 4.56 -5.99 11.70
CA THR A 63 3.35 -5.24 11.33
C THR A 63 3.21 -3.92 12.09
N ASP A 64 3.60 -3.90 13.35
CA ASP A 64 3.59 -2.69 14.18
C ASP A 64 4.54 -1.60 13.64
N MET A 65 5.63 -1.99 12.97
CA MET A 65 6.54 -1.04 12.31
C MET A 65 5.87 -0.24 11.18
N PHE A 66 4.82 -0.77 10.58
CA PHE A 66 4.05 -0.14 9.50
C PHE A 66 2.71 0.43 9.97
N THR A 67 2.46 0.40 11.26
CA THR A 67 1.23 0.92 11.84
C THR A 67 1.32 2.44 11.96
N PRO A 68 0.30 3.20 11.52
CA PRO A 68 0.29 4.65 11.66
C PRO A 68 0.31 5.08 13.13
N SER A 69 0.66 6.34 13.41
CA SER A 69 0.83 6.87 14.77
C SER A 69 -0.43 6.80 15.64
N ASN A 70 -1.61 6.62 15.05
CA ASN A 70 -2.84 6.38 15.80
C ASN A 70 -2.93 4.97 16.42
N GLY A 71 -1.98 4.08 16.09
CA GLY A 71 -1.91 2.72 16.63
C GLY A 71 -2.99 1.76 16.12
N LYS A 72 -3.72 2.11 15.06
CA LYS A 72 -4.83 1.31 14.54
C LYS A 72 -4.45 0.57 13.26
N TYR A 73 -4.85 -0.70 13.20
CA TYR A 73 -4.89 -1.44 11.95
C TYR A 73 -6.16 -1.08 11.18
N ALA A 74 -6.05 -1.05 9.87
CA ALA A 74 -7.23 -1.02 9.01
C ALA A 74 -7.89 -2.41 8.98
N ASN A 75 -9.15 -2.44 8.62
CA ASN A 75 -9.87 -3.68 8.32
C ASN A 75 -10.25 -3.75 6.85
N GLY A 76 -10.77 -4.89 6.40
CA GLY A 76 -11.17 -5.06 5.00
C GLY A 76 -12.25 -4.08 4.54
N GLY A 77 -13.11 -3.61 5.45
CA GLY A 77 -14.12 -2.61 5.17
C GLY A 77 -13.50 -1.25 4.85
N ASP A 78 -12.49 -0.81 5.61
CA ASP A 78 -11.79 0.45 5.36
C ASP A 78 -11.17 0.48 3.95
N MET A 79 -10.59 -0.64 3.51
CA MET A 79 -10.04 -0.78 2.17
C MET A 79 -11.14 -0.83 1.10
N GLY A 80 -12.25 -1.49 1.39
CA GLY A 80 -13.43 -1.53 0.53
C GLY A 80 -14.03 -0.15 0.29
N ASP A 81 -14.17 0.64 1.34
CA ASP A 81 -14.69 2.00 1.27
C ASP A 81 -13.77 2.91 0.44
N ALA A 82 -12.45 2.78 0.62
CA ALA A 82 -11.49 3.51 -0.20
C ALA A 82 -11.61 3.14 -1.68
N LEU A 83 -11.74 1.85 -2.01
CA LEU A 83 -11.94 1.38 -3.39
C LEU A 83 -13.26 1.89 -3.99
N ILE A 84 -14.35 1.90 -3.22
CA ILE A 84 -15.64 2.45 -3.66
C ILE A 84 -15.50 3.95 -3.94
N ALA A 85 -14.87 4.70 -3.04
CA ALA A 85 -14.68 6.13 -3.20
C ALA A 85 -13.88 6.47 -4.47
N ILE A 86 -12.75 5.79 -4.68
CA ILE A 86 -11.88 6.01 -5.85
C ILE A 86 -12.59 5.67 -7.18
N ASN A 87 -13.48 4.68 -7.17
CA ASN A 87 -14.27 4.30 -8.34
C ASN A 87 -15.56 5.10 -8.52
N SER A 88 -15.90 5.96 -7.57
CA SER A 88 -17.10 6.79 -7.64
C SER A 88 -16.93 7.98 -8.60
N GLN A 89 -18.06 8.66 -8.88
CA GLN A 89 -18.08 9.90 -9.65
C GLN A 89 -17.34 11.07 -8.94
N LEU A 90 -17.16 10.98 -7.62
CA LEU A 90 -16.40 11.99 -6.88
C LEU A 90 -14.93 12.05 -7.32
N PHE A 91 -14.37 10.91 -7.73
CA PHE A 91 -13.00 10.77 -8.21
C PHE A 91 -12.89 10.73 -9.75
N ARG A 92 -13.92 11.16 -10.48
CA ARG A 92 -13.97 11.05 -11.95
C ARG A 92 -12.80 11.71 -12.70
N PHE A 93 -12.10 12.65 -12.06
CA PHE A 93 -10.98 13.39 -12.64
C PHE A 93 -9.61 12.94 -12.11
N VAL A 94 -9.57 11.88 -11.30
CA VAL A 94 -8.35 11.34 -10.71
C VAL A 94 -7.93 10.07 -11.43
N SER A 95 -6.76 10.08 -12.08
CA SER A 95 -6.16 8.93 -12.77
C SER A 95 -4.64 9.00 -12.73
N GLY A 96 -3.98 7.86 -12.71
CA GLY A 96 -2.53 7.76 -12.67
C GLY A 96 -1.95 8.09 -11.29
N CYS A 97 -2.74 8.00 -10.23
CA CYS A 97 -2.31 8.34 -8.88
C CYS A 97 -1.98 7.10 -8.05
N VAL A 98 -1.00 7.27 -7.15
CA VAL A 98 -0.75 6.38 -6.02
C VAL A 98 -1.43 7.01 -4.80
N ILE A 99 -2.33 6.29 -4.20
CA ILE A 99 -3.19 6.79 -3.13
C ILE A 99 -2.90 5.98 -1.86
N PRO A 100 -2.13 6.53 -0.90
CA PRO A 100 -1.96 5.90 0.41
C PRO A 100 -3.31 5.84 1.15
N VAL A 101 -3.65 4.67 1.65
CA VAL A 101 -4.82 4.41 2.49
C VAL A 101 -4.29 3.86 3.80
N ASP A 102 -3.60 4.71 4.56
CA ASP A 102 -2.69 4.31 5.63
C ASP A 102 -2.72 5.25 6.85
N TRP A 103 -3.76 6.04 6.96
CA TRP A 103 -3.95 7.01 8.05
C TRP A 103 -2.74 7.93 8.29
N GLY A 104 -2.01 8.25 7.22
CA GLY A 104 -0.89 9.20 7.27
C GLY A 104 0.48 8.56 7.50
N TYR A 105 0.60 7.23 7.58
CA TYR A 105 1.90 6.55 7.75
C TYR A 105 2.93 6.99 6.70
N THR A 106 2.56 6.97 5.43
CA THR A 106 3.44 7.43 4.33
C THR A 106 3.82 8.90 4.47
N ALA A 107 2.90 9.74 4.94
CA ALA A 107 3.19 11.15 5.19
C ALA A 107 4.18 11.34 6.35
N GLU A 108 4.05 10.56 7.43
CA GLU A 108 5.00 10.56 8.55
C GLU A 108 6.43 10.26 8.08
N ILE A 109 6.61 9.25 7.21
CA ILE A 109 7.90 8.88 6.61
C ILE A 109 8.42 10.02 5.71
N THR A 110 7.57 10.53 4.83
CA THR A 110 7.93 11.58 3.87
C THR A 110 8.36 12.87 4.56
N ALA A 111 7.73 13.19 5.68
CA ALA A 111 8.06 14.36 6.50
C ALA A 111 9.19 14.10 7.50
N ALA A 112 9.86 12.96 7.44
CA ALA A 112 10.91 12.54 8.37
C ALA A 112 10.47 12.56 9.86
N GLN A 113 9.20 12.33 10.12
CA GLN A 113 8.63 12.19 11.46
C GLN A 113 8.79 10.76 11.99
N ARG A 114 9.19 9.83 11.11
CA ARG A 114 9.43 8.41 11.38
C ARG A 114 10.56 7.91 10.49
N ASP A 115 11.30 6.90 10.95
CA ASP A 115 12.35 6.26 10.19
C ASP A 115 11.79 5.54 8.95
N ASN A 116 12.44 5.76 7.81
CA ASN A 116 12.08 5.08 6.55
C ASN A 116 12.81 3.74 6.45
N LEU A 117 12.29 2.73 7.15
CA LEU A 117 12.90 1.41 7.27
C LEU A 117 12.93 0.61 5.95
N MET A 118 12.09 0.96 5.00
CA MET A 118 11.93 0.26 3.72
C MET A 118 12.39 1.08 2.52
N ASN A 119 13.06 2.21 2.72
CA ASN A 119 13.44 3.14 1.65
C ASN A 119 12.27 3.47 0.70
N ILE A 120 11.09 3.61 1.25
CA ILE A 120 9.90 4.00 0.49
C ILE A 120 10.08 5.45 0.03
N SER A 121 10.04 5.65 -1.27
CA SER A 121 9.95 6.98 -1.89
C SER A 121 8.71 7.02 -2.79
N LEU A 122 7.95 8.07 -2.66
CA LEU A 122 6.85 8.38 -3.56
C LEU A 122 7.32 9.27 -4.70
#